data_2ec9d6b7a0869a1c3e35c713287dd572
#
_entry.id   2ec9d6b7a0869a1c3e35c713287dd572
#
_cell.length_a   1.000
_cell.length_b   1.000
_cell.length_c   1.000
_cell.angle_alpha   90.00
_cell.angle_beta   90.00
_cell.angle_gamma   90.00
#
_symmetry.space_group_name_H-M   'P 1'
#
loop_
_entity.id
_entity.type
_entity.pdbx_description
1 polymer ?
#
loop_
_entity_poly.entity_id
_entity_poly.type
_entity_poly.pdbx_seq_one_letter_code
_entity_poly.pdbx_strand_id
1 'polypeptide(L)'
;MFNMGVGLDLKNEPQWRAQIQLAETERMSTIGSMVCSLFHDVRHSVSAIYANAEFLERHDLCANERAALVLEIQEAVLEMTERLDSVLQFATGGRANQIDRGRVSSVVEKAVAAVKFHPDGRNVLITVGQLPPVEADIDAKNLESAIYNLLLNACQAAICSVGVPEVQIHLAEADERIYVTILDNGPGIPASVRETLFDPFVTAGKPNGTGLGLTLARQIAEEHRGCVCLEESKREWTVFTLSLTKDRRLASEEQNSGRVGIEA
;
A
#
# COMPACT_ATOMS: atom_id res chain seq x y z
N MET A 1 -48.04 5.04 -22.51
CA MET A 1 -48.12 5.45 -21.09
C MET A 1 -47.77 4.23 -20.26
N PHE A 2 -46.51 4.05 -19.91
CA PHE A 2 -46.10 3.19 -18.80
C PHE A 2 -44.90 3.86 -18.14
N ASN A 3 -45.18 4.44 -16.99
CA ASN A 3 -44.26 5.14 -16.12
C ASN A 3 -43.64 4.05 -15.21
N MET A 4 -42.44 3.59 -15.47
CA MET A 4 -41.70 2.80 -14.50
C MET A 4 -40.87 3.76 -13.65
N GLY A 5 -41.44 4.17 -12.53
CA GLY A 5 -40.71 4.84 -11.47
C GLY A 5 -39.71 3.88 -10.87
N VAL A 6 -38.43 4.18 -11.07
CA VAL A 6 -37.33 3.58 -10.30
C VAL A 6 -37.46 4.10 -8.88
N GLY A 7 -38.08 3.29 -8.02
CA GLY A 7 -38.17 3.55 -6.58
C GLY A 7 -36.75 3.45 -5.97
N LEU A 8 -36.06 4.56 -5.90
CA LEU A 8 -34.91 4.72 -5.03
C LEU A 8 -35.39 4.57 -3.59
N ASP A 9 -34.93 3.56 -2.88
CA ASP A 9 -35.27 3.27 -1.49
C ASP A 9 -34.67 4.36 -0.58
N LEU A 10 -35.42 5.45 -0.44
CA LEU A 10 -35.07 6.64 0.35
C LEU A 10 -34.94 6.37 1.86
N LYS A 11 -35.20 5.13 2.32
CA LYS A 11 -35.09 4.78 3.74
C LYS A 11 -33.66 4.52 4.23
N ASN A 12 -32.71 4.23 3.35
CA ASN A 12 -31.33 3.92 3.71
C ASN A 12 -30.35 5.10 3.52
N GLU A 13 -30.76 6.20 2.90
CA GLU A 13 -29.88 7.38 2.69
C GLU A 13 -29.29 7.98 3.98
N PRO A 14 -29.99 8.06 5.11
CA PRO A 14 -29.40 8.62 6.33
C PRO A 14 -28.34 7.73 6.95
N GLN A 15 -28.46 6.42 6.84
CA GLN A 15 -27.53 5.48 7.47
C GLN A 15 -26.17 5.41 6.74
N TRP A 16 -26.16 5.35 5.41
CA TRP A 16 -24.91 5.34 4.68
C TRP A 16 -24.16 6.69 4.75
N ARG A 17 -24.91 7.82 4.77
CA ARG A 17 -24.30 9.14 5.01
C ARG A 17 -23.68 9.24 6.39
N ALA A 18 -24.34 8.72 7.42
CA ALA A 18 -23.82 8.68 8.77
C ALA A 18 -22.54 7.80 8.86
N GLN A 19 -22.51 6.66 8.16
CA GLN A 19 -21.32 5.80 8.10
C GLN A 19 -20.13 6.47 7.40
N ILE A 20 -20.36 7.15 6.27
CA ILE A 20 -19.32 7.92 5.59
C ILE A 20 -18.79 9.04 6.50
N GLN A 21 -19.68 9.78 7.15
CA GLN A 21 -19.30 10.89 8.02
C GLN A 21 -18.55 10.40 9.26
N LEU A 22 -18.92 9.25 9.81
CA LEU A 22 -18.19 8.61 10.90
C LEU A 22 -16.77 8.22 10.46
N ALA A 23 -16.66 7.52 9.33
CA ALA A 23 -15.36 7.11 8.77
C ALA A 23 -14.46 8.33 8.44
N GLU A 24 -15.04 9.42 7.92
CA GLU A 24 -14.29 10.66 7.68
C GLU A 24 -13.85 11.33 9.00
N THR A 25 -14.69 11.30 10.02
CA THR A 25 -14.36 11.87 11.34
C THR A 25 -13.27 11.06 12.04
N GLU A 26 -13.37 9.74 12.02
CA GLU A 26 -12.35 8.84 12.55
C GLU A 26 -11.01 9.03 11.82
N ARG A 27 -11.04 9.13 10.49
CA ARG A 27 -9.85 9.40 9.68
C ARG A 27 -9.23 10.76 10.03
N MET A 28 -10.03 11.82 10.18
CA MET A 28 -9.54 13.14 10.56
C MET A 28 -8.96 13.16 11.98
N SER A 29 -9.58 12.45 12.93
CA SER A 29 -9.05 12.28 14.28
C SER A 29 -7.70 11.55 14.25
N THR A 30 -7.61 10.51 13.44
CA THR A 30 -6.39 9.73 13.22
C THR A 30 -5.28 10.61 12.63
N ILE A 31 -5.58 11.41 11.60
CA ILE A 31 -4.63 12.38 11.01
C ILE A 31 -4.17 13.39 12.06
N GLY A 32 -5.09 13.91 12.89
CA GLY A 32 -4.74 14.87 13.95
C GLY A 32 -3.71 14.33 14.95
N SER A 33 -3.84 13.06 15.36
CA SER A 33 -2.86 12.41 16.23
C SER A 33 -1.51 12.17 15.54
N MET A 34 -1.50 11.97 14.21
CA MET A 34 -0.29 11.76 13.42
C MET A 34 0.53 13.01 13.17
N VAL A 35 -0.14 14.14 13.03
CA VAL A 35 0.52 15.40 12.65
C VAL A 35 1.66 15.70 13.62
N CYS A 36 1.48 15.45 14.90
CA CYS A 36 2.54 15.65 15.90
C CYS A 36 3.73 14.70 15.69
N SER A 37 3.49 13.41 15.44
CA SER A 37 4.55 12.43 15.17
C SER A 37 5.26 12.73 13.85
N LEU A 38 4.49 13.04 12.79
CA LEU A 38 5.04 13.41 11.49
C LEU A 38 5.95 14.64 11.58
N PHE A 39 5.51 15.69 12.27
CA PHE A 39 6.35 16.88 12.47
C PHE A 39 7.64 16.58 13.22
N HIS A 40 7.59 15.69 14.21
CA HIS A 40 8.77 15.24 14.91
C HIS A 40 9.74 14.53 13.96
N ASP A 41 9.25 13.60 13.16
CA ASP A 41 10.06 12.81 12.24
C ASP A 41 10.63 13.67 11.10
N VAL A 42 9.82 14.56 10.51
CA VAL A 42 10.28 15.53 9.52
C VAL A 42 11.40 16.42 10.09
N ARG A 43 11.25 16.88 11.34
CA ARG A 43 12.30 17.67 12.02
C ARG A 43 13.59 16.88 12.15
N HIS A 44 13.51 15.60 12.51
CA HIS A 44 14.69 14.73 12.61
C HIS A 44 15.38 14.57 11.26
N SER A 45 14.63 14.25 10.21
CA SER A 45 15.20 14.12 8.85
C SER A 45 15.85 15.42 8.38
N VAL A 46 15.18 16.56 8.57
CA VAL A 46 15.73 17.88 8.23
C VAL A 46 17.01 18.19 9.04
N SER A 47 17.04 17.83 10.33
CA SER A 47 18.24 18.02 11.14
C SER A 47 19.41 17.16 10.69
N ALA A 48 19.16 15.91 10.29
CA ALA A 48 20.18 15.02 9.74
C ALA A 48 20.72 15.54 8.40
N ILE A 49 19.82 15.99 7.50
CA ILE A 49 20.19 16.61 6.22
C ILE A 49 21.08 17.84 6.46
N TYR A 50 20.67 18.71 7.39
CA TYR A 50 21.42 19.93 7.72
C TYR A 50 22.82 19.61 8.26
N ALA A 51 22.91 18.70 9.25
CA ALA A 51 24.18 18.29 9.83
C ALA A 51 25.12 17.67 8.77
N ASN A 52 24.63 16.77 7.94
CA ASN A 52 25.42 16.15 6.87
C ASN A 52 25.84 17.18 5.81
N ALA A 53 25.01 18.17 5.50
CA ALA A 53 25.36 19.26 4.60
C ALA A 53 26.48 20.16 5.18
N GLU A 54 26.46 20.48 6.50
CA GLU A 54 27.55 21.21 7.18
C GLU A 54 28.85 20.38 7.14
N PHE A 55 28.77 19.06 7.37
CA PHE A 55 29.96 18.20 7.25
C PHE A 55 30.55 18.22 5.84
N LEU A 56 29.73 18.31 4.79
CA LEU A 56 30.24 18.38 3.40
C LEU A 56 31.07 19.64 3.09
N GLU A 57 30.92 20.72 3.87
CA GLU A 57 31.74 21.94 3.72
C GLU A 57 33.20 21.75 4.20
N ARG A 58 33.50 20.70 4.93
CA ARG A 58 34.84 20.41 5.41
C ARG A 58 35.78 20.10 4.25
N HIS A 59 36.95 20.70 4.28
CA HIS A 59 37.97 20.53 3.25
C HIS A 59 38.83 19.25 3.41
N ASP A 60 38.79 18.63 4.58
CA ASP A 60 39.59 17.45 4.94
C ASP A 60 38.91 16.10 4.65
N LEU A 61 37.69 16.12 4.08
CA LEU A 61 36.97 14.91 3.71
C LEU A 61 37.57 14.23 2.48
N CYS A 62 37.78 12.91 2.58
CA CYS A 62 38.10 12.09 1.41
C CYS A 62 36.88 11.87 0.51
N ALA A 63 37.09 11.37 -0.70
CA ALA A 63 36.05 11.15 -1.69
C ALA A 63 34.95 10.17 -1.18
N ASN A 64 35.38 9.12 -0.45
CA ASN A 64 34.45 8.12 0.07
C ASN A 64 33.57 8.66 1.21
N GLU A 65 34.15 9.47 2.12
CA GLU A 65 33.41 10.12 3.20
C GLU A 65 32.39 11.10 2.63
N ARG A 66 32.78 11.89 1.62
CA ARG A 66 31.88 12.80 0.92
C ARG A 66 30.73 12.05 0.23
N ALA A 67 31.00 10.93 -0.43
CA ALA A 67 29.99 10.11 -1.07
C ALA A 67 29.02 9.49 -0.05
N ALA A 68 29.52 9.07 1.11
CA ALA A 68 28.67 8.54 2.19
C ALA A 68 27.71 9.61 2.72
N LEU A 69 28.20 10.83 3.01
CA LEU A 69 27.35 11.93 3.47
C LEU A 69 26.26 12.32 2.45
N VAL A 70 26.60 12.33 1.15
CA VAL A 70 25.62 12.58 0.08
C VAL A 70 24.56 11.48 0.07
N LEU A 71 24.95 10.22 0.22
CA LEU A 71 24.02 9.11 0.26
C LEU A 71 23.06 9.21 1.46
N GLU A 72 23.57 9.51 2.66
CA GLU A 72 22.77 9.71 3.86
C GLU A 72 21.76 10.87 3.69
N ILE A 73 22.16 11.96 3.05
CA ILE A 73 21.23 13.06 2.73
C ILE A 73 20.11 12.58 1.79
N GLN A 74 20.48 11.82 0.73
CA GLN A 74 19.51 11.32 -0.24
C GLN A 74 18.52 10.34 0.41
N GLU A 75 19.00 9.46 1.29
CA GLU A 75 18.15 8.53 2.04
C GLU A 75 17.19 9.28 2.98
N ALA A 76 17.68 10.28 3.72
CA ALA A 76 16.83 11.09 4.60
C ALA A 76 15.76 11.88 3.83
N VAL A 77 16.08 12.41 2.64
CA VAL A 77 15.10 13.09 1.76
C VAL A 77 14.05 12.10 1.25
N LEU A 78 14.47 10.91 0.80
CA LEU A 78 13.56 9.88 0.31
C LEU A 78 12.59 9.44 1.41
N GLU A 79 13.11 9.10 2.60
CA GLU A 79 12.31 8.68 3.75
C GLU A 79 11.27 9.75 4.16
N MET A 80 11.68 11.02 4.20
CA MET A 80 10.78 12.13 4.50
C MET A 80 9.68 12.26 3.44
N THR A 81 10.01 12.15 2.16
CA THR A 81 9.06 12.26 1.06
C THR A 81 8.04 11.14 1.11
N GLU A 82 8.48 9.90 1.31
CA GLU A 82 7.58 8.73 1.43
C GLU A 82 6.61 8.84 2.61
N ARG A 83 7.09 9.35 3.76
CA ARG A 83 6.22 9.60 4.92
C ARG A 83 5.17 10.65 4.63
N LEU A 84 5.54 11.77 3.99
CA LEU A 84 4.61 12.82 3.60
C LEU A 84 3.58 12.32 2.58
N ASP A 85 4.00 11.58 1.56
CA ASP A 85 3.13 11.01 0.55
C ASP A 85 2.14 10.00 1.16
N SER A 86 2.60 9.14 2.06
CA SER A 86 1.75 8.18 2.77
C SER A 86 0.66 8.86 3.59
N VAL A 87 1.00 9.94 4.31
CA VAL A 87 0.02 10.71 5.09
C VAL A 87 -0.95 11.46 4.17
N LEU A 88 -0.46 12.08 3.10
CA LEU A 88 -1.30 12.78 2.14
C LEU A 88 -2.28 11.81 1.45
N GLN A 89 -1.81 10.66 1.03
CA GLN A 89 -2.63 9.63 0.41
C GLN A 89 -3.69 9.10 1.39
N PHE A 90 -3.31 8.85 2.66
CA PHE A 90 -4.25 8.47 3.70
C PHE A 90 -5.28 9.58 3.97
N ALA A 91 -4.86 10.85 4.02
CA ALA A 91 -5.74 12.00 4.26
C ALA A 91 -6.75 12.21 3.13
N THR A 92 -6.34 12.02 1.89
CA THR A 92 -7.24 12.13 0.71
C THR A 92 -8.16 10.93 0.54
N GLY A 93 -7.92 9.87 1.30
CA GLY A 93 -8.73 8.66 1.32
C GLY A 93 -8.50 7.75 0.15
N GLY A 94 -7.34 7.85 -0.52
CA GLY A 94 -7.03 7.00 -1.68
C GLY A 94 -8.07 7.06 -2.80
N ARG A 95 -9.05 7.98 -2.73
CA ARG A 95 -10.19 8.00 -3.66
C ARG A 95 -9.70 7.87 -5.09
N ALA A 96 -10.15 6.81 -5.76
CA ALA A 96 -9.88 6.59 -7.16
C ALA A 96 -10.35 7.81 -7.96
N ASN A 97 -9.41 8.64 -8.40
CA ASN A 97 -9.71 9.89 -9.11
C ASN A 97 -10.08 9.62 -10.57
N GLN A 98 -9.53 8.55 -11.14
CA GLN A 98 -9.74 8.20 -12.54
C GLN A 98 -9.62 6.69 -12.72
N ILE A 99 -10.76 6.02 -12.87
CA ILE A 99 -10.80 4.59 -13.18
C ILE A 99 -10.98 4.43 -14.68
N ASP A 100 -9.97 3.86 -15.32
CA ASP A 100 -9.96 3.57 -16.74
C ASP A 100 -9.62 2.09 -16.99
N ARG A 101 -9.94 1.60 -18.18
CA ARG A 101 -9.50 0.28 -18.61
C ARG A 101 -7.98 0.27 -18.73
N GLY A 102 -7.31 -0.55 -17.93
CA GLY A 102 -5.86 -0.59 -17.85
C GLY A 102 -5.31 -2.00 -17.72
N ARG A 103 -4.05 -2.16 -18.13
CA ARG A 103 -3.34 -3.45 -18.04
C ARG A 103 -2.67 -3.59 -16.68
N VAL A 104 -3.11 -4.55 -15.87
CA VAL A 104 -2.59 -4.78 -14.52
C VAL A 104 -1.13 -5.23 -14.53
N SER A 105 -0.70 -6.04 -15.52
CA SER A 105 0.71 -6.44 -15.65
C SER A 105 1.66 -5.24 -15.77
N SER A 106 1.25 -4.19 -16.51
CA SER A 106 2.07 -2.97 -16.63
C SER A 106 2.17 -2.19 -15.33
N VAL A 107 1.13 -2.23 -14.48
CA VAL A 107 1.16 -1.62 -13.15
C VAL A 107 2.11 -2.38 -12.23
N VAL A 108 2.06 -3.72 -12.26
CA VAL A 108 3.00 -4.58 -11.52
C VAL A 108 4.45 -4.30 -11.93
N GLU A 109 4.73 -4.22 -13.25
CA GLU A 109 6.07 -3.92 -13.76
C GLU A 109 6.61 -2.58 -13.27
N LYS A 110 5.77 -1.54 -13.26
CA LYS A 110 6.13 -0.21 -12.74
C LYS A 110 6.42 -0.24 -11.25
N ALA A 111 5.58 -0.87 -10.44
CA ALA A 111 5.78 -1.00 -9.01
C ALA A 111 7.09 -1.76 -8.69
N VAL A 112 7.37 -2.85 -9.41
CA VAL A 112 8.64 -3.60 -9.28
C VAL A 112 9.84 -2.73 -9.66
N ALA A 113 9.73 -1.96 -10.75
CA ALA A 113 10.80 -1.05 -11.16
C ALA A 113 11.05 0.02 -10.08
N ALA A 114 9.98 0.63 -9.53
CA ALA A 114 10.09 1.63 -8.48
C ALA A 114 10.77 1.08 -7.22
N VAL A 115 10.35 -0.09 -6.73
CA VAL A 115 10.96 -0.73 -5.54
C VAL A 115 12.43 -1.05 -5.75
N LYS A 116 12.85 -1.46 -6.94
CA LYS A 116 14.28 -1.71 -7.24
C LYS A 116 15.16 -0.47 -7.14
N PHE A 117 14.60 0.73 -7.26
CA PHE A 117 15.34 1.98 -7.04
C PHE A 117 15.40 2.37 -5.55
N HIS A 118 14.49 1.86 -4.72
CA HIS A 118 14.49 2.10 -3.29
C HIS A 118 15.72 1.45 -2.61
N PRO A 119 16.35 2.08 -1.60
CA PRO A 119 17.48 1.50 -0.86
C PRO A 119 17.22 0.08 -0.35
N ASP A 120 16.02 -0.17 0.21
CA ASP A 120 15.62 -1.49 0.71
C ASP A 120 15.36 -2.53 -0.40
N GLY A 121 15.07 -2.08 -1.62
CA GLY A 121 14.84 -2.98 -2.75
C GLY A 121 16.08 -3.36 -3.54
N ARG A 122 17.15 -2.53 -3.47
CA ARG A 122 18.37 -2.72 -4.30
C ARG A 122 19.12 -4.02 -4.02
N ASN A 123 19.07 -4.49 -2.78
CA ASN A 123 19.82 -5.66 -2.32
C ASN A 123 18.95 -6.90 -2.15
N VAL A 124 17.72 -6.86 -2.65
CA VAL A 124 16.76 -7.96 -2.59
C VAL A 124 16.62 -8.60 -3.97
N LEU A 125 16.67 -9.91 -4.04
CA LEU A 125 16.39 -10.66 -5.26
C LEU A 125 14.87 -10.64 -5.51
N ILE A 126 14.41 -9.79 -6.42
CA ILE A 126 13.00 -9.72 -6.78
C ILE A 126 12.75 -10.55 -8.04
N THR A 127 12.07 -11.67 -7.86
CA THR A 127 11.67 -12.58 -8.93
C THR A 127 10.25 -12.28 -9.37
N VAL A 128 10.07 -11.94 -10.64
CA VAL A 128 8.77 -11.69 -11.25
C VAL A 128 8.33 -12.94 -11.98
N GLY A 129 7.22 -13.54 -11.55
CA GLY A 129 6.62 -14.70 -12.20
C GLY A 129 5.91 -14.36 -13.51
N GLN A 130 5.00 -15.21 -13.94
CA GLN A 130 4.22 -14.93 -15.13
C GLN A 130 3.31 -13.72 -14.90
N LEU A 131 3.32 -12.77 -15.85
CA LEU A 131 2.46 -11.59 -15.86
C LEU A 131 1.52 -11.70 -17.08
N PRO A 132 0.39 -12.40 -16.98
CA PRO A 132 -0.59 -12.45 -18.06
C PRO A 132 -1.09 -11.04 -18.40
N PRO A 133 -1.39 -10.75 -19.67
CA PRO A 133 -1.84 -9.43 -20.12
C PRO A 133 -3.32 -9.20 -19.73
N VAL A 134 -3.59 -9.14 -18.44
CA VAL A 134 -4.94 -8.96 -17.89
C VAL A 134 -5.29 -7.48 -17.86
N GLU A 135 -6.48 -7.15 -18.35
CA GLU A 135 -7.05 -5.81 -18.31
C GLU A 135 -8.21 -5.74 -17.31
N ALA A 136 -8.28 -4.64 -16.56
CA ALA A 136 -9.34 -4.35 -15.60
C ALA A 136 -9.67 -2.86 -15.55
N ASP A 137 -10.80 -2.53 -14.92
CA ASP A 137 -11.18 -1.16 -14.61
C ASP A 137 -10.44 -0.72 -13.35
N ILE A 138 -9.35 0.04 -13.52
CA ILE A 138 -8.42 0.40 -12.46
C ILE A 138 -8.07 1.89 -12.44
N ASP A 139 -7.79 2.42 -11.25
CA ASP A 139 -6.94 3.59 -11.09
C ASP A 139 -5.49 3.10 -11.06
N ALA A 140 -4.80 3.21 -12.20
CA ALA A 140 -3.46 2.66 -12.35
C ALA A 140 -2.45 3.25 -11.36
N LYS A 141 -2.58 4.54 -11.00
CA LYS A 141 -1.68 5.21 -10.07
C LYS A 141 -1.86 4.73 -8.64
N ASN A 142 -3.12 4.63 -8.19
CA ASN A 142 -3.41 4.15 -6.85
C ASN A 142 -3.07 2.65 -6.73
N LEU A 143 -3.38 1.84 -7.74
CA LEU A 143 -3.02 0.42 -7.75
C LEU A 143 -1.50 0.21 -7.74
N GLU A 144 -0.74 1.02 -8.49
CA GLU A 144 0.73 1.02 -8.45
C GLU A 144 1.24 1.31 -7.03
N SER A 145 0.67 2.32 -6.35
CA SER A 145 1.01 2.65 -4.97
C SER A 145 0.71 1.50 -4.00
N ALA A 146 -0.44 0.82 -4.14
CA ALA A 146 -0.78 -0.33 -3.30
C ALA A 146 0.23 -1.48 -3.47
N ILE A 147 0.56 -1.83 -4.72
CA ILE A 147 1.53 -2.89 -5.03
C ILE A 147 2.93 -2.49 -4.55
N TYR A 148 3.33 -1.23 -4.74
CA TYR A 148 4.60 -0.69 -4.24
C TYR A 148 4.71 -0.85 -2.72
N ASN A 149 3.68 -0.46 -1.96
CA ASN A 149 3.66 -0.58 -0.51
C ASN A 149 3.81 -2.04 -0.04
N LEU A 150 3.13 -2.98 -0.70
CA LEU A 150 3.25 -4.41 -0.38
C LEU A 150 4.65 -4.93 -0.72
N LEU A 151 5.20 -4.58 -1.89
CA LEU A 151 6.56 -4.98 -2.30
C LEU A 151 7.64 -4.40 -1.39
N LEU A 152 7.53 -3.12 -1.03
CA LEU A 152 8.49 -2.49 -0.12
C LEU A 152 8.47 -3.14 1.25
N ASN A 153 7.28 -3.45 1.79
CA ASN A 153 7.14 -4.19 3.03
C ASN A 153 7.79 -5.58 2.95
N ALA A 154 7.61 -6.28 1.83
CA ALA A 154 8.22 -7.59 1.59
C ALA A 154 9.76 -7.49 1.51
N CYS A 155 10.30 -6.49 0.81
CA CYS A 155 11.75 -6.25 0.75
C CYS A 155 12.33 -5.96 2.12
N GLN A 156 11.69 -5.08 2.89
CA GLN A 156 12.11 -4.75 4.26
C GLN A 156 12.07 -5.97 5.20
N ALA A 157 11.12 -6.88 5.03
CA ALA A 157 11.08 -8.13 5.77
C ALA A 157 12.19 -9.08 5.31
N ALA A 158 12.39 -9.23 4.00
CA ALA A 158 13.39 -10.12 3.43
C ALA A 158 14.83 -9.75 3.84
N ILE A 159 15.16 -8.45 3.99
CA ILE A 159 16.47 -8.00 4.48
C ILE A 159 16.79 -8.58 5.89
N CYS A 160 15.76 -8.86 6.69
CA CYS A 160 15.92 -9.48 8.02
C CYS A 160 16.03 -11.01 7.96
N SER A 161 16.04 -11.64 6.78
CA SER A 161 16.21 -13.09 6.62
C SER A 161 17.64 -13.54 6.94
N VAL A 162 17.79 -14.82 7.26
CA VAL A 162 19.11 -15.43 7.52
C VAL A 162 19.86 -15.75 6.22
N GLY A 163 19.15 -15.86 5.10
CA GLY A 163 19.69 -16.22 3.79
C GLY A 163 19.80 -15.02 2.83
N VAL A 164 19.77 -15.32 1.54
CA VAL A 164 19.67 -14.28 0.51
C VAL A 164 18.29 -13.65 0.58
N PRO A 165 18.17 -12.32 0.73
CA PRO A 165 16.89 -11.64 0.71
C PRO A 165 16.15 -11.89 -0.61
N GLU A 166 14.96 -12.47 -0.54
CA GLU A 166 14.19 -12.83 -1.73
C GLU A 166 12.73 -12.43 -1.59
N VAL A 167 12.21 -11.85 -2.68
CA VAL A 167 10.79 -11.51 -2.85
C VAL A 167 10.33 -12.04 -4.20
N GLN A 168 9.16 -12.68 -4.22
CA GLN A 168 8.53 -13.14 -5.45
C GLN A 168 7.19 -12.44 -5.64
N ILE A 169 6.86 -12.07 -6.88
CA ILE A 169 5.58 -11.50 -7.24
C ILE A 169 4.95 -12.28 -8.39
N HIS A 170 3.67 -12.61 -8.25
CA HIS A 170 2.88 -13.36 -9.22
C HIS A 170 1.59 -12.61 -9.53
N LEU A 171 1.16 -12.69 -10.79
CA LEU A 171 -0.13 -12.19 -11.25
C LEU A 171 -0.94 -13.37 -11.80
N ALA A 172 -2.17 -13.51 -11.33
CA ALA A 172 -3.09 -14.53 -11.79
C ALA A 172 -4.49 -13.94 -12.01
N GLU A 173 -5.25 -14.58 -12.89
CA GLU A 173 -6.66 -14.30 -13.13
C GLU A 173 -7.47 -15.56 -12.87
N ALA A 174 -8.52 -15.47 -12.06
CA ALA A 174 -9.49 -16.53 -11.82
C ALA A 174 -10.86 -15.95 -11.47
N ASP A 175 -11.93 -16.51 -12.06
CA ASP A 175 -13.33 -16.20 -11.72
C ASP A 175 -13.64 -14.68 -11.70
N GLU A 176 -13.31 -13.96 -12.79
CA GLU A 176 -13.51 -12.50 -12.92
C GLU A 176 -12.74 -11.65 -11.89
N ARG A 177 -11.80 -12.26 -11.17
CA ARG A 177 -10.91 -11.59 -10.24
C ARG A 177 -9.46 -11.68 -10.68
N ILE A 178 -8.70 -10.69 -10.27
CA ILE A 178 -7.26 -10.62 -10.49
C ILE A 178 -6.59 -10.68 -9.13
N TYR A 179 -5.51 -11.44 -9.06
CA TYR A 179 -4.74 -11.67 -7.85
C TYR A 179 -3.29 -11.29 -8.08
N VAL A 180 -2.78 -10.38 -7.26
CA VAL A 180 -1.37 -10.05 -7.16
C VAL A 180 -0.86 -10.64 -5.85
N THR A 181 -0.05 -11.70 -5.94
CA THR A 181 0.51 -12.40 -4.79
C THR A 181 1.97 -12.02 -4.62
N ILE A 182 2.35 -11.62 -3.43
CA ILE A 182 3.70 -11.21 -3.05
C ILE A 182 4.18 -12.09 -1.91
N LEU A 183 5.35 -12.70 -2.09
CA LEU A 183 5.98 -13.62 -1.16
C LEU A 183 7.33 -13.05 -0.75
N ASP A 184 7.66 -13.11 0.54
CA ASP A 184 8.97 -12.78 1.06
C ASP A 184 9.51 -13.91 1.95
N ASN A 185 10.82 -14.01 2.04
CA ASN A 185 11.51 -14.96 2.91
C ASN A 185 11.95 -14.33 4.25
N GLY A 186 11.24 -13.32 4.70
CA GLY A 186 11.49 -12.65 5.97
C GLY A 186 11.13 -13.49 7.21
N PRO A 187 11.27 -12.90 8.42
CA PRO A 187 11.07 -13.62 9.68
C PRO A 187 9.60 -13.97 9.97
N GLY A 188 8.67 -13.58 9.10
CA GLY A 188 7.24 -13.70 9.32
C GLY A 188 6.67 -12.59 10.22
N ILE A 189 5.35 -12.63 10.41
CA ILE A 189 4.60 -11.65 11.19
C ILE A 189 4.23 -12.24 12.55
N PRO A 190 4.57 -11.58 13.67
CA PRO A 190 4.19 -12.03 15.00
C PRO A 190 2.67 -12.20 15.14
N ALA A 191 2.22 -13.27 15.80
CA ALA A 191 0.79 -13.53 15.98
C ALA A 191 0.05 -12.37 16.68
N SER A 192 0.73 -11.66 17.58
CA SER A 192 0.16 -10.54 18.34
C SER A 192 -0.26 -9.34 17.51
N VAL A 193 0.27 -9.20 16.27
CA VAL A 193 -0.06 -8.04 15.41
C VAL A 193 -0.89 -8.43 14.17
N ARG A 194 -1.16 -9.73 13.96
CA ARG A 194 -1.85 -10.19 12.74
C ARG A 194 -3.28 -9.65 12.63
N GLU A 195 -4.00 -9.57 13.74
CA GLU A 195 -5.39 -9.08 13.77
C GLU A 195 -5.48 -7.58 13.48
N THR A 196 -4.46 -6.82 13.86
CA THR A 196 -4.40 -5.36 13.69
C THR A 196 -3.47 -4.94 12.56
N LEU A 197 -2.97 -5.88 11.77
CA LEU A 197 -1.92 -5.67 10.76
C LEU A 197 -2.26 -4.55 9.74
N PHE A 198 -3.54 -4.42 9.42
CA PHE A 198 -4.05 -3.44 8.47
C PHE A 198 -4.59 -2.17 9.15
N ASP A 199 -4.52 -2.08 10.47
CA ASP A 199 -4.92 -0.87 11.18
C ASP A 199 -3.85 0.21 11.00
N PRO A 200 -4.26 1.48 10.95
CA PRO A 200 -3.30 2.58 10.84
C PRO A 200 -2.27 2.55 11.97
N PHE A 201 -1.00 2.84 11.65
CA PHE A 201 0.15 2.95 12.59
C PHE A 201 0.63 1.66 13.23
N VAL A 202 0.10 0.54 12.87
CA VAL A 202 0.64 -0.73 13.32
C VAL A 202 1.95 -1.00 12.59
N THR A 203 3.04 -1.07 13.37
CA THR A 203 4.37 -1.44 12.89
C THR A 203 4.83 -2.68 13.64
N ALA A 204 5.20 -3.72 12.92
CA ALA A 204 5.74 -4.96 13.51
C ALA A 204 7.23 -4.80 13.90
N GLY A 205 7.54 -3.81 14.76
CA GLY A 205 8.91 -3.58 15.26
C GLY A 205 9.83 -2.84 14.31
N LYS A 206 9.32 -2.20 13.25
CA LYS A 206 10.11 -1.33 12.34
C LYS A 206 10.22 0.08 12.96
N PRO A 207 11.40 0.55 13.37
CA PRO A 207 11.55 1.86 14.03
C PRO A 207 11.18 3.04 13.14
N ASN A 208 11.32 2.89 11.81
CA ASN A 208 11.11 3.97 10.85
C ASN A 208 9.83 3.80 10.00
N GLY A 209 9.00 2.80 10.29
CA GLY A 209 7.75 2.55 9.54
C GLY A 209 6.64 3.53 9.95
N THR A 210 5.91 4.08 8.97
CA THR A 210 4.71 4.91 9.21
C THR A 210 3.51 4.09 9.71
N GLY A 211 3.51 2.78 9.47
CA GLY A 211 2.37 1.91 9.74
C GLY A 211 1.15 2.19 8.85
N LEU A 212 1.32 2.93 7.75
CA LEU A 212 0.25 3.28 6.81
C LEU A 212 0.25 2.46 5.52
N GLY A 213 1.39 1.88 5.14
CA GLY A 213 1.52 1.22 3.85
C GLY A 213 0.52 0.08 3.62
N LEU A 214 0.31 -0.78 4.62
CA LEU A 214 -0.69 -1.87 4.53
C LEU A 214 -2.12 -1.36 4.60
N THR A 215 -2.39 -0.34 5.41
CA THR A 215 -3.69 0.33 5.50
C THR A 215 -4.08 0.94 4.16
N LEU A 216 -3.14 1.65 3.50
CA LEU A 216 -3.34 2.24 2.17
C LEU A 216 -3.55 1.16 1.11
N ALA A 217 -2.74 0.10 1.13
CA ALA A 217 -2.89 -1.00 0.18
C ALA A 217 -4.28 -1.66 0.30
N ARG A 218 -4.77 -1.89 1.54
CA ARG A 218 -6.12 -2.40 1.80
C ARG A 218 -7.19 -1.45 1.29
N GLN A 219 -7.09 -0.17 1.61
CA GLN A 219 -8.06 0.84 1.19
C GLN A 219 -8.16 0.92 -0.34
N ILE A 220 -7.01 0.95 -1.03
CA ILE A 220 -6.98 0.98 -2.50
C ILE A 220 -7.59 -0.31 -3.09
N ALA A 221 -7.32 -1.47 -2.50
CA ALA A 221 -7.92 -2.73 -2.94
C ALA A 221 -9.46 -2.70 -2.78
N GLU A 222 -9.96 -2.18 -1.65
CA GLU A 222 -11.40 -2.02 -1.39
C GLU A 222 -12.07 -1.08 -2.41
N GLU A 223 -11.39 0.00 -2.83
CA GLU A 223 -11.86 0.89 -3.90
C GLU A 223 -11.93 0.21 -5.27
N HIS A 224 -11.07 -0.79 -5.49
CA HIS A 224 -11.09 -1.67 -6.66
C HIS A 224 -11.99 -2.91 -6.44
N ARG A 225 -12.87 -2.89 -5.42
CA ARG A 225 -13.79 -3.98 -5.05
C ARG A 225 -13.09 -5.31 -4.80
N GLY A 226 -11.92 -5.22 -4.23
CA GLY A 226 -11.09 -6.33 -3.81
C GLY A 226 -10.74 -6.26 -2.34
N CYS A 227 -9.68 -6.95 -1.98
CA CYS A 227 -9.13 -6.93 -0.63
C CYS A 227 -7.62 -7.21 -0.65
N VAL A 228 -6.96 -6.90 0.46
CA VAL A 228 -5.61 -7.39 0.76
C VAL A 228 -5.71 -8.36 1.91
N CYS A 229 -5.14 -9.54 1.73
CA CYS A 229 -5.16 -10.62 2.73
C CYS A 229 -3.73 -11.08 3.03
N LEU A 230 -3.50 -11.45 4.30
CA LEU A 230 -2.36 -12.23 4.71
C LEU A 230 -2.76 -13.71 4.59
N GLU A 231 -2.28 -14.40 3.55
CA GLU A 231 -2.60 -15.80 3.30
C GLU A 231 -1.82 -16.74 4.22
N GLU A 232 -0.55 -16.49 4.36
CA GLU A 232 0.35 -17.28 5.18
C GLU A 232 1.44 -16.41 5.80
N SER A 233 1.78 -16.71 7.05
CA SER A 233 2.95 -16.13 7.70
C SER A 233 3.53 -17.15 8.67
N LYS A 234 4.67 -17.71 8.26
CA LYS A 234 5.49 -18.63 9.04
C LYS A 234 6.89 -18.04 9.17
N ARG A 235 7.73 -18.69 9.97
CA ARG A 235 9.15 -18.36 10.02
C ARG A 235 9.75 -18.61 8.64
N GLU A 236 10.41 -17.58 8.07
CA GLU A 236 11.05 -17.62 6.74
C GLU A 236 10.07 -17.55 5.54
N TRP A 237 8.81 -17.16 5.79
CA TRP A 237 7.84 -17.09 4.70
C TRP A 237 6.61 -16.24 5.04
N THR A 238 6.34 -15.20 4.23
CA THR A 238 5.11 -14.41 4.33
C THR A 238 4.47 -14.27 2.96
N VAL A 239 3.16 -14.41 2.89
CA VAL A 239 2.40 -14.29 1.64
C VAL A 239 1.28 -13.29 1.82
N PHE A 240 1.33 -12.20 1.06
CA PHE A 240 0.25 -11.26 0.89
C PHE A 240 -0.40 -11.42 -0.49
N THR A 241 -1.72 -11.38 -0.53
CA THR A 241 -2.48 -11.39 -1.77
C THR A 241 -3.36 -10.14 -1.84
N LEU A 242 -3.18 -9.34 -2.87
CA LEU A 242 -4.08 -8.26 -3.26
C LEU A 242 -5.00 -8.80 -4.35
N SER A 243 -6.31 -8.73 -4.14
CA SER A 243 -7.31 -9.07 -5.16
C SER A 243 -8.05 -7.82 -5.62
N LEU A 244 -8.53 -7.86 -6.87
CA LEU A 244 -9.44 -6.84 -7.43
C LEU A 244 -10.41 -7.47 -8.42
N THR A 245 -11.54 -6.82 -8.69
CA THR A 245 -12.48 -7.26 -9.71
C THR A 245 -12.05 -6.75 -11.08
N LYS A 246 -12.25 -7.59 -12.10
CA LYS A 246 -11.87 -7.26 -13.48
C LYS A 246 -12.79 -6.21 -14.10
N ASP A 247 -14.08 -6.32 -13.86
CA ASP A 247 -15.10 -5.40 -14.36
C ASP A 247 -15.91 -4.82 -13.21
N ARG A 248 -15.99 -3.50 -13.17
CA ARG A 248 -16.71 -2.79 -12.11
C ARG A 248 -18.25 -2.94 -12.24
N ARG A 249 -18.75 -3.28 -13.41
CA ARG A 249 -20.19 -3.43 -13.67
C ARG A 249 -20.74 -4.73 -13.10
N LEU A 250 -20.00 -5.83 -13.21
CA LEU A 250 -20.42 -7.15 -12.74
C LEU A 250 -20.60 -7.24 -11.21
N ALA A 251 -19.75 -6.56 -10.46
CA ALA A 251 -19.84 -6.54 -9.01
C ALA A 251 -21.07 -5.77 -8.44
N SER A 252 -21.77 -4.97 -9.26
CA SER A 252 -23.02 -4.31 -8.87
C SER A 252 -24.21 -5.29 -8.91
N GLU A 253 -24.14 -6.33 -9.71
CA GLU A 253 -25.18 -7.35 -9.87
C GLU A 253 -25.12 -8.42 -8.78
N GLU A 254 -23.94 -8.79 -8.31
CA GLU A 254 -23.77 -9.75 -7.20
C GLU A 254 -24.27 -9.20 -5.85
N GLN A 255 -24.07 -7.91 -5.59
CA GLN A 255 -24.62 -7.27 -4.38
C GLN A 255 -26.14 -7.16 -4.40
N ASN A 256 -26.75 -7.14 -5.59
CA ASN A 256 -28.19 -7.06 -5.74
C ASN A 256 -28.87 -8.44 -5.74
N SER A 257 -28.21 -9.49 -6.21
CA SER A 257 -28.72 -10.86 -6.24
C SER A 257 -28.64 -11.59 -4.89
N GLY A 258 -27.69 -11.23 -4.03
CA GLY A 258 -27.58 -11.77 -2.66
C GLY A 258 -28.68 -11.30 -1.68
N ARG A 259 -29.51 -10.32 -2.06
CA ARG A 259 -30.62 -9.79 -1.23
C ARG A 259 -32.00 -10.42 -1.51
N VAL A 260 -32.13 -11.30 -2.50
CA VAL A 260 -33.44 -11.88 -2.90
C VAL A 260 -33.68 -13.27 -2.29
N GLY A 261 -32.77 -13.82 -1.52
CA GLY A 261 -32.81 -15.21 -1.03
C GLY A 261 -33.24 -15.47 0.42
N ILE A 262 -33.78 -14.49 1.16
CA ILE A 262 -34.28 -14.73 2.53
C ILE A 262 -35.72 -14.14 2.68
N GLU A 263 -36.66 -14.78 2.02
CA GLU A 263 -38.09 -14.77 2.39
C GLU A 263 -38.73 -16.04 1.80
N ALA A 264 -38.73 -17.09 2.59
CA ALA A 264 -39.72 -18.18 2.52
C ALA A 264 -39.74 -18.91 3.87
#